data_46874a058784d3b681e167aab44257c2
#
_entry.id   46874a058784d3b681e167aab44257c2
#
_cell.length_a   1.000
_cell.length_b   1.000
_cell.length_c   1.000
_cell.angle_alpha   90.00
_cell.angle_beta   90.00
_cell.angle_gamma   90.00
#
_symmetry.space_group_name_H-M   'P 1'
#
loop_
_entity.id
_entity.type
_entity.pdbx_description
1 polymer ?
#
loop_
_entity_poly.entity_id
_entity_poly.type
_entity_poly.pdbx_seq_one_letter_code
_entity_poly.pdbx_strand_id
1 'polypeptide(L)'
;MSSDFVLSSEIISVFEKNGVVLLKNMIDYKWQRILIDAIEEDIKKPGPFFHAYKTEEGKGDFHGNMRLWEHYQGLKDYCLNSPLPYLASQLLNSNKINLFYDQLFVKETKIKPSN
;
A
#
# COMPACT_ATOMS: atom_id res chain seq x y z
N MET A 1 5.79 -20.43 3.59
CA MET A 1 5.61 -19.11 4.23
C MET A 1 5.98 -19.19 5.69
N SER A 2 6.61 -18.18 6.22
CA SER A 2 7.04 -18.16 7.62
C SER A 2 5.85 -18.15 8.58
N SER A 3 6.00 -18.81 9.74
CA SER A 3 5.00 -18.81 10.79
C SER A 3 4.71 -17.40 11.34
N ASP A 4 5.62 -16.45 11.10
CA ASP A 4 5.45 -15.06 11.54
C ASP A 4 4.26 -14.36 10.89
N PHE A 5 3.79 -14.88 9.76
CA PHE A 5 2.68 -14.29 9.02
C PHE A 5 1.36 -15.03 9.22
N VAL A 6 1.33 -16.02 10.12
CA VAL A 6 0.09 -16.68 10.47
C VAL A 6 -0.69 -15.79 11.43
N LEU A 7 -1.89 -15.43 11.07
CA LEU A 7 -2.73 -14.56 11.88
C LEU A 7 -3.47 -15.34 12.95
N SER A 8 -3.63 -14.76 14.14
CA SER A 8 -4.41 -15.35 15.20
C SER A 8 -5.89 -15.32 14.87
N SER A 9 -6.64 -16.22 15.49
CA SER A 9 -8.10 -16.23 15.33
C SER A 9 -8.74 -14.93 15.83
N GLU A 10 -8.11 -14.29 16.80
CA GLU A 10 -8.57 -13.00 17.33
C GLU A 10 -8.48 -11.89 16.28
N ILE A 11 -7.36 -11.82 15.58
CA ILE A 11 -7.16 -10.84 14.51
C ILE A 11 -8.18 -11.03 13.39
N ILE A 12 -8.37 -12.28 12.98
CA ILE A 12 -9.34 -12.62 11.93
C ILE A 12 -10.76 -12.22 12.38
N SER A 13 -11.09 -12.48 13.64
CA SER A 13 -12.37 -12.10 14.22
C SER A 13 -12.60 -10.60 14.20
N VAL A 14 -11.57 -9.81 14.53
CA VAL A 14 -11.65 -8.36 14.48
C VAL A 14 -11.96 -7.88 13.07
N PHE A 15 -11.29 -8.46 12.07
CA PHE A 15 -11.54 -8.11 10.69
C PHE A 15 -12.97 -8.47 10.26
N GLU A 16 -13.44 -9.66 10.62
CA GLU A 16 -14.80 -10.08 10.29
C GLU A 16 -15.87 -9.18 10.91
N LYS A 17 -15.62 -8.73 12.13
CA LYS A 17 -16.57 -7.89 12.85
C LYS A 17 -16.54 -6.43 12.37
N ASN A 18 -15.36 -5.89 12.12
CA ASN A 18 -15.18 -4.47 11.87
C ASN A 18 -14.94 -4.11 10.40
N GLY A 19 -14.64 -5.11 9.56
CA GLY A 19 -14.29 -4.87 8.15
C GLY A 19 -12.90 -4.31 7.95
N VAL A 20 -12.12 -4.14 9.03
CA VAL A 20 -10.77 -3.59 8.98
C VAL A 20 -9.99 -4.11 10.19
N VAL A 21 -8.70 -4.28 10.02
CA VAL A 21 -7.81 -4.64 11.13
C VAL A 21 -6.41 -4.11 10.83
N LEU A 22 -5.72 -3.66 11.86
CA LEU A 22 -4.34 -3.21 11.75
C LEU A 22 -3.41 -4.40 11.99
N LEU A 23 -2.53 -4.66 11.03
CA LEU A 23 -1.51 -5.70 11.13
C LEU A 23 -0.15 -5.03 11.27
N LYS A 24 0.40 -5.07 12.48
CA LYS A 24 1.68 -4.43 12.78
C LYS A 24 2.85 -5.35 12.41
N ASN A 25 3.93 -4.75 11.94
CA ASN A 25 5.22 -5.42 11.70
C ASN A 25 5.15 -6.56 10.67
N MET A 26 4.24 -6.46 9.72
CA MET A 26 4.09 -7.47 8.66
C MET A 26 4.91 -7.14 7.41
N ILE A 27 5.34 -5.89 7.27
CA ILE A 27 6.10 -5.44 6.11
C ILE A 27 7.49 -5.03 6.59
N ASP A 28 8.50 -5.81 6.23
CA ASP A 28 9.86 -5.57 6.68
C ASP A 28 10.52 -4.41 5.93
N TYR A 29 11.75 -4.09 6.32
CA TYR A 29 12.50 -2.97 5.76
C TYR A 29 12.73 -3.10 4.26
N LYS A 30 12.98 -4.31 3.79
CA LYS A 30 13.18 -4.57 2.35
C LYS A 30 11.97 -4.11 1.53
N TRP A 31 10.78 -4.51 1.96
CA TRP A 31 9.55 -4.14 1.26
C TRP A 31 9.25 -2.66 1.42
N GLN A 32 9.50 -2.11 2.60
CA GLN A 32 9.34 -0.66 2.83
C GLN A 32 10.22 0.13 1.88
N ARG A 33 11.47 -0.30 1.68
CA ARG A 33 12.39 0.36 0.77
C ARG A 33 11.91 0.30 -0.68
N ILE A 34 11.41 -0.85 -1.10
CA ILE A 34 10.84 -1.02 -2.44
C ILE A 34 9.65 -0.08 -2.65
N LEU A 35 8.77 0.03 -1.65
CA LEU A 35 7.62 0.91 -1.73
C LEU A 35 8.03 2.39 -1.78
N ILE A 36 8.99 2.79 -0.96
CA ILE A 36 9.48 4.17 -0.96
C ILE A 36 10.06 4.53 -2.31
N ASP A 37 10.91 3.67 -2.86
CA ASP A 37 11.54 3.92 -4.16
C ASP A 37 10.50 4.02 -5.28
N ALA A 38 9.48 3.16 -5.25
CA ALA A 38 8.43 3.19 -6.24
C ALA A 38 7.58 4.46 -6.14
N ILE A 39 7.28 4.90 -4.94
CA ILE A 39 6.52 6.14 -4.71
C ILE A 39 7.30 7.35 -5.21
N GLU A 40 8.58 7.42 -4.90
CA GLU A 40 9.43 8.52 -5.35
C GLU A 40 9.55 8.55 -6.87
N GLU A 41 9.70 7.40 -7.50
CA GLU A 41 9.75 7.30 -8.94
C GLU A 41 8.42 7.71 -9.58
N ASP A 42 7.31 7.29 -8.99
CA ASP A 42 5.98 7.64 -9.49
C ASP A 42 5.74 9.16 -9.47
N ILE A 43 6.18 9.81 -8.42
CA ILE A 43 6.05 11.28 -8.33
C ILE A 43 6.89 11.97 -9.40
N LYS A 44 8.09 11.45 -9.69
CA LYS A 44 8.99 12.03 -10.69
C LYS A 44 8.54 11.76 -12.12
N LYS A 45 8.06 10.56 -12.38
CA LYS A 45 7.64 10.11 -13.72
C LYS A 45 6.30 9.40 -13.61
N PRO A 46 5.22 10.17 -13.43
CA PRO A 46 3.91 9.57 -13.24
C PRO A 46 3.44 8.80 -14.47
N GLY A 47 2.82 7.65 -14.19
CA GLY A 47 2.22 6.82 -15.23
C GLY A 47 0.89 7.41 -15.72
N PRO A 48 0.19 6.68 -16.62
CA PRO A 48 -0.99 7.21 -17.30
C PRO A 48 -2.19 7.49 -16.39
N PHE A 49 -2.23 6.90 -15.20
CA PHE A 49 -3.37 7.07 -14.28
C PHE A 49 -3.07 7.99 -13.11
N PHE A 50 -1.98 8.74 -13.21
CA PHE A 50 -1.56 9.65 -12.14
C PHE A 50 -2.48 10.87 -12.08
N HIS A 51 -2.88 11.23 -10.86
CA HIS A 51 -3.66 12.42 -10.58
C HIS A 51 -2.98 13.21 -9.47
N ALA A 52 -2.78 14.50 -9.71
CA ALA A 52 -2.24 15.39 -8.70
C ALA A 52 -3.25 16.49 -8.42
N TYR A 53 -3.57 16.68 -7.16
CA TYR A 53 -4.43 17.76 -6.72
C TYR A 53 -3.61 18.72 -5.89
N LYS A 54 -3.46 19.93 -6.41
CA LYS A 54 -2.79 20.99 -5.66
C LYS A 54 -3.79 21.59 -4.68
N THR A 55 -3.39 21.63 -3.43
CA THR A 55 -4.19 22.23 -2.40
C THR A 55 -3.87 23.73 -2.32
N GLU A 56 -4.59 24.42 -1.45
CA GLU A 56 -4.29 25.83 -1.17
C GLU A 56 -2.85 25.97 -0.67
N GLU A 57 -2.26 27.14 -0.90
CA GLU A 57 -0.91 27.45 -0.48
C GLU A 57 -0.67 27.09 0.98
N GLY A 58 0.43 26.38 1.24
CA GLY A 58 0.79 25.95 2.60
C GLY A 58 0.16 24.65 3.07
N LYS A 59 -0.66 23.99 2.25
CA LYS A 59 -1.36 22.76 2.66
C LYS A 59 -0.78 21.48 2.09
N GLY A 60 0.31 21.55 1.29
CA GLY A 60 0.88 20.37 0.66
C GLY A 60 0.02 19.85 -0.48
N ASP A 61 0.52 18.84 -1.19
CA ASP A 61 -0.13 18.29 -2.35
C ASP A 61 -0.70 16.90 -2.05
N PHE A 62 -1.71 16.52 -2.81
CA PHE A 62 -2.28 15.17 -2.79
C PHE A 62 -2.06 14.54 -4.15
N HIS A 63 -1.49 13.34 -4.16
CA HIS A 63 -1.23 12.59 -5.39
C HIS A 63 -2.00 11.27 -5.36
N GLY A 64 -2.47 10.84 -6.51
CA GLY A 64 -3.11 9.56 -6.65
C GLY A 64 -2.68 8.86 -7.93
N ASN A 65 -2.59 7.55 -7.88
CA ASN A 65 -2.31 6.74 -9.06
C ASN A 65 -2.88 5.35 -8.83
N MET A 66 -3.09 4.62 -9.91
CA MET A 66 -3.61 3.27 -9.83
C MET A 66 -2.92 2.37 -10.84
N ARG A 67 -3.04 1.06 -10.64
CA ARG A 67 -2.46 0.04 -11.51
C ARG A 67 -0.95 0.16 -11.62
N LEU A 68 -0.31 0.54 -10.51
CA LEU A 68 1.14 0.72 -10.46
C LEU A 68 1.89 -0.60 -10.60
N TRP A 69 1.29 -1.69 -10.16
CA TRP A 69 1.92 -3.01 -10.27
C TRP A 69 2.18 -3.39 -11.73
N GLU A 70 1.46 -2.78 -12.68
CA GLU A 70 1.68 -3.01 -14.10
C GLU A 70 2.87 -2.24 -14.65
N HIS A 71 3.29 -1.18 -13.99
CA HIS A 71 4.32 -0.26 -14.48
C HIS A 71 5.62 -0.29 -13.68
N TYR A 72 5.56 -0.67 -12.41
CA TYR A 72 6.71 -0.66 -11.53
C TYR A 72 7.01 -2.07 -11.05
N GLN A 73 8.18 -2.59 -11.43
CA GLN A 73 8.56 -3.96 -11.07
C GLN A 73 8.57 -4.18 -9.56
N GLY A 74 9.02 -3.21 -8.79
CA GLY A 74 9.02 -3.29 -7.32
C GLY A 74 7.63 -3.44 -6.74
N LEU A 75 6.66 -2.71 -7.28
CA LEU A 75 5.28 -2.83 -6.82
C LEU A 75 4.64 -4.14 -7.26
N LYS A 76 4.97 -4.61 -8.45
CA LYS A 76 4.53 -5.94 -8.89
C LYS A 76 5.07 -7.01 -7.95
N ASP A 77 6.34 -6.93 -7.61
CA ASP A 77 6.97 -7.86 -6.68
C ASP A 77 6.32 -7.80 -5.30
N TYR A 78 6.04 -6.59 -4.81
CA TYR A 78 5.35 -6.40 -3.54
C TYR A 78 3.96 -7.04 -3.54
N CYS A 79 3.18 -6.80 -4.58
CA CYS A 79 1.82 -7.32 -4.68
C CYS A 79 1.79 -8.85 -4.75
N LEU A 80 2.76 -9.46 -5.41
CA LEU A 80 2.74 -10.90 -5.68
C LEU A 80 3.57 -11.72 -4.71
N ASN A 81 4.66 -11.18 -4.20
CA ASN A 81 5.66 -11.96 -3.46
C ASN A 81 5.87 -11.52 -2.01
N SER A 82 5.29 -10.41 -1.58
CA SER A 82 5.35 -10.00 -0.17
C SER A 82 4.40 -10.87 0.68
N PRO A 83 4.39 -10.68 2.00
CA PRO A 83 3.41 -11.38 2.84
C PRO A 83 1.94 -11.01 2.55
N LEU A 84 1.70 -9.94 1.80
CA LEU A 84 0.36 -9.40 1.58
C LEU A 84 -0.65 -10.42 1.05
N PRO A 85 -0.35 -11.21 0.00
CA PRO A 85 -1.32 -12.20 -0.48
C PRO A 85 -1.69 -13.24 0.58
N TYR A 86 -0.72 -13.70 1.34
CA TYR A 86 -0.98 -14.69 2.38
C TYR A 86 -1.82 -14.10 3.51
N LEU A 87 -1.53 -12.87 3.91
CA LEU A 87 -2.34 -12.18 4.92
C LEU A 87 -3.78 -12.00 4.44
N ALA A 88 -3.94 -11.59 3.19
CA ALA A 88 -5.27 -11.41 2.59
C ALA A 88 -6.04 -12.74 2.53
N SER A 89 -5.36 -13.83 2.17
CA SER A 89 -6.01 -15.14 2.09
C SER A 89 -6.57 -15.58 3.44
N GLN A 90 -5.86 -15.27 4.51
CA GLN A 90 -6.32 -15.61 5.85
C GLN A 90 -7.51 -14.76 6.28
N LEU A 91 -7.46 -13.46 6.02
CA LEU A 91 -8.56 -12.56 6.37
C LEU A 91 -9.82 -12.86 5.58
N LEU A 92 -9.68 -13.25 4.32
CA LEU A 92 -10.81 -13.59 3.46
C LEU A 92 -11.24 -15.05 3.56
N ASN A 93 -10.50 -15.85 4.34
CA ASN A 93 -10.74 -17.27 4.48
C ASN A 93 -10.85 -17.96 3.12
N SER A 94 -9.86 -17.71 2.26
CA SER A 94 -9.84 -18.23 0.90
C SER A 94 -8.46 -18.76 0.55
N ASN A 95 -8.41 -19.92 -0.07
CA ASN A 95 -7.16 -20.52 -0.53
C ASN A 95 -6.66 -19.87 -1.83
N LYS A 96 -7.52 -19.13 -2.50
CA LYS A 96 -7.18 -18.50 -3.76
C LYS A 96 -7.66 -17.06 -3.74
N ILE A 97 -6.76 -16.13 -4.01
CA ILE A 97 -7.10 -14.71 -4.11
C ILE A 97 -6.56 -14.17 -5.41
N ASN A 98 -7.23 -13.16 -5.93
CA ASN A 98 -6.80 -12.50 -7.15
C ASN A 98 -6.59 -11.02 -6.86
N LEU A 99 -5.51 -10.47 -7.41
CA LEU A 99 -5.28 -9.04 -7.33
C LEU A 99 -6.26 -8.34 -8.27
N PHE A 100 -7.11 -7.51 -7.69
CA PHE A 100 -8.08 -6.75 -8.47
C PHE A 100 -7.40 -5.53 -9.11
N TYR A 101 -6.87 -4.65 -8.28
CA TYR A 101 -6.04 -3.54 -8.71
C TYR A 101 -5.36 -2.95 -7.49
N ASP A 102 -4.38 -2.12 -7.71
CA ASP A 102 -3.73 -1.36 -6.66
C ASP A 102 -3.97 0.12 -6.88
N GLN A 103 -3.90 0.86 -5.80
CA GLN A 103 -4.07 2.30 -5.83
C GLN A 103 -3.15 2.93 -4.81
N LEU A 104 -2.48 3.99 -5.24
CA LEU A 104 -1.57 4.74 -4.38
C LEU A 104 -2.17 6.11 -4.10
N PHE A 105 -2.19 6.48 -2.83
CA PHE A 105 -2.51 7.83 -2.41
C PHE A 105 -1.34 8.39 -1.63
N VAL A 106 -0.88 9.56 -2.01
CA VAL A 106 0.18 10.28 -1.31
C VAL A 106 -0.37 11.63 -0.88
N LYS A 107 -0.44 11.83 0.41
CA LYS A 107 -0.82 13.11 0.98
C LYS A 107 0.43 13.70 1.60
N GLU A 108 0.94 14.77 0.99
CA GLU A 108 2.15 15.42 1.47
C GLU A 108 1.89 16.22 2.74
N THR A 109 2.92 16.32 3.54
CA THR A 109 2.85 17.09 4.77
C THR A 109 2.56 18.54 4.44
N LYS A 110 1.65 19.12 5.23
CA LYS A 110 1.32 20.52 5.11
C LYS A 110 2.57 21.37 5.33
N ILE A 111 2.88 22.21 4.34
CA ILE A 111 4.00 23.13 4.43
C ILE A 111 3.53 24.37 5.17
N LYS A 112 4.17 24.66 6.31
CA LYS A 112 3.88 25.89 7.03
C LYS A 112 4.58 27.03 6.31
N PRO A 113 3.90 28.11 6.01
CA PRO A 113 4.57 29.27 5.46
C PRO A 113 5.61 29.77 6.45
N SER A 114 6.79 30.10 5.93
CA SER A 114 7.84 30.69 6.74
C SER A 114 7.42 32.12 7.11
N ASN A 115 7.44 32.39 8.38
CA ASN A 115 7.14 33.73 8.89
C ASN A 115 8.35 34.63 8.76
#